data_33f3bfda40549c35ef1e4d7e3f79389e
#
_entry.id   33f3bfda40549c35ef1e4d7e3f79389e
#
_cell.length_a   1.000
_cell.length_b   1.000
_cell.length_c   1.000
_cell.angle_alpha   90.00
_cell.angle_beta   90.00
_cell.angle_gamma   90.00
#
_symmetry.space_group_name_H-M   'P 1'
#
loop_
_entity.id
_entity.type
_entity.pdbx_description
1 polymer ?
#
loop_
_entity_poly.entity_id
_entity_poly.type
_entity_poly.pdbx_seq_one_letter_code
_entity_poly.pdbx_strand_id
1 'polypeptide(L)'
;PGESFRTPLMAFVLYPDREAPGLSNAWRSWYIDCCMPQPEGENLRPALSAATSWYFNCMTTAEEKSQISFIDMYFSHNVQLDYWWMDAGWYEGAGGNAISNWPETGTWKVDTDRFPTKFAAVSAKAHEYGAKTLVWFEPEVCRIGGAAVKAANPDFDTEWLLGNTLLNLGEPAAVEWTLNRVLSIMEEGDISVYRQDYNIDPAGYWAANDSSNQKGMTENRYVSGYLDFWDGILERRPGTLIDSCASGGGRNDLETMKRSVPLHR
;
A
#
# COMPACT_ATOMS: atom_id res chain seq x y z
N PRO A 1 0.98 -8.01 -34.52
CA PRO A 1 -0.49 -8.06 -34.55
C PRO A 1 -1.02 -8.79 -33.33
N GLY A 2 -2.00 -8.18 -32.63
CA GLY A 2 -2.57 -8.75 -31.41
C GLY A 2 -1.93 -8.26 -30.11
N GLU A 3 -0.88 -7.47 -30.14
CA GLU A 3 -0.32 -6.79 -28.97
C GLU A 3 -1.12 -5.51 -28.67
N SER A 4 -1.27 -5.22 -27.39
CA SER A 4 -1.91 -3.99 -26.90
C SER A 4 -1.00 -3.30 -25.88
N PHE A 5 -1.16 -2.00 -25.77
CA PHE A 5 -0.54 -1.21 -24.72
C PHE A 5 -1.56 -0.21 -24.16
N ARG A 6 -1.36 0.18 -22.92
CA ARG A 6 -2.21 1.13 -22.25
C ARG A 6 -1.59 2.53 -22.32
N THR A 7 -2.38 3.52 -22.69
CA THR A 7 -1.98 4.93 -22.60
C THR A 7 -2.35 5.50 -21.23
N PRO A 8 -1.66 6.56 -20.77
CA PRO A 8 -2.11 7.29 -19.59
C PRO A 8 -3.53 7.82 -19.75
N LEU A 9 -4.28 7.85 -18.64
CA LEU A 9 -5.58 8.50 -18.60
C LEU A 9 -5.39 10.02 -18.49
N MET A 10 -6.10 10.76 -19.33
CA MET A 10 -6.14 12.23 -19.27
C MET A 10 -7.57 12.70 -19.09
N ALA A 11 -7.76 13.65 -18.17
CA ALA A 11 -9.03 14.31 -17.95
C ALA A 11 -8.92 15.81 -18.24
N PHE A 12 -9.98 16.38 -18.74
CA PHE A 12 -10.07 17.80 -19.08
C PHE A 12 -11.27 18.42 -18.36
N VAL A 13 -11.04 19.52 -17.65
CA VAL A 13 -12.08 20.34 -17.05
C VAL A 13 -12.11 21.68 -17.78
N LEU A 14 -13.22 21.98 -18.44
CA LEU A 14 -13.44 23.28 -19.09
C LEU A 14 -13.94 24.27 -18.04
N TYR A 15 -13.22 25.37 -17.88
CA TYR A 15 -13.53 26.40 -16.90
C TYR A 15 -13.56 27.79 -17.58
N PRO A 16 -14.66 28.55 -17.47
CA PRO A 16 -14.84 29.79 -18.21
C PRO A 16 -14.02 30.97 -17.68
N ASP A 17 -13.60 30.91 -16.41
CA ASP A 17 -12.80 31.94 -15.78
C ASP A 17 -11.31 31.62 -15.84
N ARG A 18 -10.46 32.62 -15.97
CA ARG A 18 -9.00 32.45 -16.04
C ARG A 18 -8.32 32.62 -14.67
N GLU A 19 -9.09 32.86 -13.61
CA GLU A 19 -8.53 33.07 -12.27
C GLU A 19 -8.27 31.72 -11.57
N ALA A 20 -7.02 31.53 -11.15
CA ALA A 20 -6.51 30.28 -10.61
C ALA A 20 -7.29 29.66 -9.43
N PRO A 21 -7.80 30.41 -8.43
CA PRO A 21 -8.56 29.80 -7.34
C PRO A 21 -9.83 29.07 -7.79
N GLY A 22 -10.55 29.63 -8.74
CA GLY A 22 -11.76 29.03 -9.29
C GLY A 22 -11.50 27.74 -10.04
N LEU A 23 -10.45 27.71 -10.88
CA LEU A 23 -10.05 26.52 -11.63
C LEU A 23 -9.65 25.37 -10.69
N SER A 24 -8.86 25.66 -9.66
CA SER A 24 -8.45 24.64 -8.68
C SER A 24 -9.64 24.08 -7.92
N ASN A 25 -10.62 24.91 -7.57
CA ASN A 25 -11.83 24.45 -6.90
C ASN A 25 -12.72 23.61 -7.82
N ALA A 26 -12.87 24.02 -9.09
CA ALA A 26 -13.61 23.22 -10.07
C ALA A 26 -13.01 21.83 -10.25
N TRP A 27 -11.67 21.72 -10.34
CA TRP A 27 -10.96 20.45 -10.40
C TRP A 27 -11.21 19.61 -9.14
N ARG A 28 -11.07 20.19 -7.95
CA ARG A 28 -11.28 19.51 -6.67
C ARG A 28 -12.72 18.99 -6.54
N SER A 29 -13.71 19.82 -6.86
CA SER A 29 -15.13 19.42 -6.82
C SER A 29 -15.37 18.25 -7.78
N TRP A 30 -14.91 18.37 -9.03
CA TRP A 30 -15.03 17.28 -9.99
C TRP A 30 -14.38 15.99 -9.50
N TYR A 31 -13.16 16.07 -8.92
CA TYR A 31 -12.47 14.89 -8.38
C TYR A 31 -13.28 14.26 -7.24
N ILE A 32 -13.76 15.05 -6.28
CA ILE A 32 -14.55 14.56 -5.15
C ILE A 32 -15.85 13.90 -5.62
N ASP A 33 -16.55 14.54 -6.55
CA ASP A 33 -17.87 14.09 -6.99
C ASP A 33 -17.82 12.91 -7.98
N CYS A 34 -16.73 12.78 -8.76
CA CYS A 34 -16.69 11.85 -9.89
C CYS A 34 -15.60 10.77 -9.78
N CYS A 35 -14.56 10.97 -8.97
CA CYS A 35 -13.37 10.13 -9.01
C CYS A 35 -12.96 9.57 -7.64
N MET A 36 -13.13 10.32 -6.56
CA MET A 36 -12.68 9.93 -5.23
C MET A 36 -13.32 8.61 -4.80
N PRO A 37 -12.56 7.66 -4.24
CA PRO A 37 -13.11 6.41 -3.73
C PRO A 37 -14.22 6.62 -2.71
N GLN A 38 -15.25 5.79 -2.80
CA GLN A 38 -16.39 5.78 -1.88
C GLN A 38 -16.59 4.35 -1.34
N PRO A 39 -15.71 3.84 -0.47
CA PRO A 39 -15.71 2.43 -0.06
C PRO A 39 -17.02 1.99 0.61
N GLU A 40 -17.73 2.91 1.26
CA GLU A 40 -19.03 2.66 1.91
C GLU A 40 -20.18 3.34 1.17
N GLY A 41 -19.97 3.76 -0.09
CA GLY A 41 -20.97 4.44 -0.91
C GLY A 41 -21.15 5.92 -0.58
N GLU A 42 -20.32 6.49 0.30
CA GLU A 42 -20.34 7.88 0.70
C GLU A 42 -18.97 8.54 0.49
N ASN A 43 -18.97 9.86 0.32
CA ASN A 43 -17.74 10.62 0.24
C ASN A 43 -16.92 10.48 1.52
N LEU A 44 -15.61 10.26 1.37
CA LEU A 44 -14.71 10.19 2.49
C LEU A 44 -14.65 11.52 3.23
N ARG A 45 -14.75 11.47 4.55
CA ARG A 45 -14.52 12.59 5.44
C ARG A 45 -13.04 12.67 5.84
N PRO A 46 -12.54 13.82 6.26
CA PRO A 46 -11.23 13.92 6.90
C PRO A 46 -11.14 12.95 8.08
N ALA A 47 -10.04 12.22 8.16
CA ALA A 47 -9.82 11.21 9.18
C ALA A 47 -8.55 11.51 9.99
N LEU A 48 -8.57 11.16 11.28
CA LEU A 48 -7.42 11.26 12.16
C LEU A 48 -6.78 9.87 12.29
N SER A 49 -5.54 9.75 11.87
CA SER A 49 -4.73 8.55 12.06
C SER A 49 -3.56 8.82 12.99
N ALA A 50 -3.16 7.82 13.74
CA ALA A 50 -1.95 7.86 14.54
C ALA A 50 -1.18 6.55 14.42
N ALA A 51 0.14 6.67 14.52
CA ALA A 51 1.09 5.57 14.56
C ALA A 51 2.12 5.83 15.66
N THR A 52 2.90 4.80 16.00
CA THR A 52 4.07 5.01 16.83
C THR A 52 5.15 5.73 16.05
N SER A 53 5.90 6.62 16.71
CA SER A 53 7.00 7.32 16.08
C SER A 53 8.22 6.41 15.87
N TRP A 54 9.14 6.82 15.04
CA TRP A 54 10.43 6.17 14.79
C TRP A 54 11.24 5.87 16.06
N TYR A 55 10.98 6.59 17.14
CA TYR A 55 11.70 6.44 18.40
C TYR A 55 11.02 5.53 19.41
N PHE A 56 9.76 5.10 19.17
CA PHE A 56 8.97 4.33 20.11
C PHE A 56 8.30 3.13 19.45
N ASN A 57 8.80 1.93 19.71
CA ASN A 57 8.18 0.66 19.31
C ASN A 57 7.58 0.66 17.90
N CYS A 58 8.37 1.10 16.94
CA CYS A 58 8.02 1.08 15.53
C CYS A 58 8.95 0.16 14.77
N MET A 59 8.65 -0.08 13.51
CA MET A 59 9.46 -0.94 12.64
C MET A 59 9.71 -2.31 13.29
N THR A 60 10.95 -2.76 13.29
CA THR A 60 11.35 -4.08 13.84
C THR A 60 11.22 -4.20 15.36
N THR A 61 10.98 -3.12 16.06
CA THR A 61 10.74 -3.13 17.51
C THR A 61 9.26 -3.06 17.88
N ALA A 62 8.37 -2.92 16.92
CA ALA A 62 6.94 -2.94 17.15
C ALA A 62 6.46 -4.32 17.59
N GLU A 63 5.61 -4.35 18.60
CA GLU A 63 5.02 -5.56 19.19
C GLU A 63 3.52 -5.36 19.39
N GLU A 64 2.74 -6.41 19.29
CA GLU A 64 1.29 -6.41 19.52
C GLU A 64 0.90 -5.71 20.83
N LYS A 65 1.57 -6.07 21.92
CA LYS A 65 1.31 -5.48 23.23
C LYS A 65 1.55 -3.98 23.27
N SER A 66 2.61 -3.50 22.64
CA SER A 66 2.90 -2.06 22.62
C SER A 66 1.89 -1.29 21.75
N GLN A 67 1.48 -1.85 20.61
CA GLN A 67 0.44 -1.26 19.78
C GLN A 67 -0.88 -1.09 20.52
N ILE A 68 -1.32 -2.12 21.24
CA ILE A 68 -2.52 -2.08 22.10
C ILE A 68 -2.40 -1.00 23.18
N SER A 69 -1.25 -0.91 23.85
CA SER A 69 -1.02 0.09 24.88
C SER A 69 -1.06 1.53 24.34
N PHE A 70 -0.55 1.76 23.13
CA PHE A 70 -0.61 3.08 22.49
C PHE A 70 -2.03 3.46 22.08
N ILE A 71 -2.82 2.52 21.59
CA ILE A 71 -4.25 2.76 21.30
C ILE A 71 -4.95 3.21 22.59
N ASP A 72 -4.82 2.44 23.69
CA ASP A 72 -5.42 2.79 24.97
C ASP A 72 -4.97 4.19 25.46
N MET A 73 -3.69 4.53 25.26
CA MET A 73 -3.15 5.82 25.68
C MET A 73 -3.81 6.98 24.92
N TYR A 74 -3.95 6.90 23.60
CA TYR A 74 -4.61 7.95 22.82
C TYR A 74 -6.05 8.19 23.29
N PHE A 75 -6.82 7.13 23.42
CA PHE A 75 -8.23 7.24 23.84
C PHE A 75 -8.39 7.65 25.30
N SER A 76 -7.51 7.24 26.21
CA SER A 76 -7.52 7.68 27.61
C SER A 76 -7.21 9.19 27.75
N HIS A 77 -6.54 9.79 26.76
CA HIS A 77 -6.30 11.23 26.69
C HIS A 77 -7.34 11.98 25.84
N ASN A 78 -8.49 11.35 25.55
CA ASN A 78 -9.58 11.91 24.74
C ASN A 78 -9.17 12.27 23.29
N VAL A 79 -8.16 11.60 22.74
CA VAL A 79 -7.82 11.71 21.31
C VAL A 79 -8.56 10.61 20.58
N GLN A 80 -9.63 10.98 19.87
CA GLN A 80 -10.44 10.04 19.10
C GLN A 80 -9.81 9.81 17.73
N LEU A 81 -9.32 8.58 17.49
CA LEU A 81 -8.74 8.20 16.22
C LEU A 81 -9.80 7.54 15.33
N ASP A 82 -9.70 7.78 14.01
CA ASP A 82 -10.41 7.00 13.00
C ASP A 82 -9.59 5.75 12.60
N TYR A 83 -8.24 5.88 12.57
CA TYR A 83 -7.35 4.79 12.19
C TYR A 83 -6.16 4.67 13.14
N TRP A 84 -5.87 3.43 13.57
CA TRP A 84 -4.59 3.06 14.14
C TRP A 84 -3.69 2.52 13.04
N TRP A 85 -2.53 3.12 12.84
CA TRP A 85 -1.62 2.80 11.75
C TRP A 85 -0.41 2.02 12.23
N MET A 86 -0.22 0.83 11.67
CA MET A 86 1.00 0.04 11.82
C MET A 86 1.88 0.19 10.58
N ASP A 87 3.05 0.79 10.77
CA ASP A 87 4.04 1.04 9.72
C ASP A 87 4.88 -0.22 9.44
N ALA A 88 5.89 -0.10 8.60
CA ALA A 88 6.81 -1.15 8.16
C ALA A 88 7.45 -1.93 9.33
N GLY A 89 7.96 -3.14 9.04
CA GLY A 89 8.78 -3.92 9.94
C GLY A 89 8.06 -5.01 10.74
N TRP A 90 6.77 -5.23 10.48
CA TRP A 90 5.95 -6.24 11.17
C TRP A 90 6.15 -7.67 10.65
N TYR A 91 6.88 -7.86 9.56
CA TYR A 91 7.04 -9.13 8.84
C TYR A 91 8.29 -9.89 9.30
N GLU A 92 8.29 -11.22 9.10
CA GLU A 92 9.44 -12.09 9.34
C GLU A 92 10.64 -11.68 8.48
N GLY A 93 11.85 -11.81 9.02
CA GLY A 93 13.09 -11.50 8.30
C GLY A 93 13.38 -10.02 8.19
N ALA A 94 12.58 -9.15 8.81
CA ALA A 94 12.84 -7.71 8.83
C ALA A 94 14.12 -7.30 9.57
N GLY A 95 14.86 -8.24 10.13
CA GLY A 95 16.20 -8.14 10.71
C GLY A 95 16.44 -7.00 11.69
N GLY A 96 16.55 -7.28 12.94
CA GLY A 96 16.93 -6.52 14.14
C GLY A 96 17.32 -5.06 14.04
N ASN A 97 17.26 -4.29 15.03
CA ASN A 97 17.87 -2.98 15.32
C ASN A 97 17.62 -1.81 14.36
N ALA A 98 16.58 -1.79 13.56
CA ALA A 98 16.54 -0.79 12.52
C ALA A 98 15.60 0.39 12.80
N ILE A 99 15.87 1.14 13.85
CA ILE A 99 15.42 2.53 13.89
C ILE A 99 16.06 3.35 12.77
N SER A 100 17.28 2.99 12.33
CA SER A 100 18.04 3.71 11.31
C SER A 100 18.05 3.05 9.93
N ASN A 101 17.67 1.77 9.81
CA ASN A 101 17.65 1.05 8.55
C ASN A 101 16.22 0.71 8.18
N TRP A 102 15.86 0.96 6.93
CA TRP A 102 14.58 0.53 6.40
C TRP A 102 14.47 -1.00 6.51
N PRO A 103 13.40 -1.54 7.13
CA PRO A 103 13.28 -2.97 7.31
C PRO A 103 13.29 -3.71 5.97
N GLU A 104 14.00 -4.84 5.91
CA GLU A 104 14.10 -5.66 4.71
C GLU A 104 12.72 -6.27 4.36
N THR A 105 12.14 -5.82 3.25
CA THR A 105 10.86 -6.31 2.73
C THR A 105 11.04 -7.60 1.93
N GLY A 106 9.97 -8.40 1.81
CA GLY A 106 9.93 -9.52 0.88
C GLY A 106 9.14 -10.75 1.35
N THR A 107 9.21 -11.14 2.63
CA THR A 107 8.53 -12.38 3.07
C THR A 107 7.02 -12.24 3.08
N TRP A 108 6.52 -11.08 3.45
CA TRP A 108 5.09 -10.80 3.65
C TRP A 108 4.42 -11.86 4.53
N LYS A 109 5.11 -12.27 5.57
CA LYS A 109 4.60 -13.09 6.66
C LYS A 109 4.66 -12.28 7.95
N VAL A 110 3.59 -12.32 8.70
CA VAL A 110 3.56 -11.66 10.02
C VAL A 110 4.56 -12.34 10.95
N ASP A 111 5.41 -11.57 11.59
CA ASP A 111 6.29 -12.06 12.65
C ASP A 111 5.46 -12.39 13.90
N THR A 112 5.16 -13.66 14.08
CA THR A 112 4.29 -14.15 15.15
C THR A 112 4.92 -14.14 16.51
N ASP A 113 6.23 -13.97 16.63
CA ASP A 113 6.89 -13.75 17.92
C ASP A 113 6.54 -12.37 18.49
N ARG A 114 6.40 -11.37 17.61
CA ARG A 114 6.02 -10.01 17.97
C ARG A 114 4.51 -9.74 17.88
N PHE A 115 3.83 -10.39 16.93
CA PHE A 115 2.39 -10.27 16.68
C PHE A 115 1.72 -11.65 16.71
N PRO A 116 1.59 -12.28 17.90
CA PRO A 116 1.11 -13.65 18.02
C PRO A 116 -0.31 -13.88 17.50
N THR A 117 -1.15 -12.83 17.46
CA THR A 117 -2.51 -12.93 16.89
C THR A 117 -2.60 -12.42 15.44
N LYS A 118 -1.45 -12.19 14.79
CA LYS A 118 -1.40 -11.66 13.41
C LYS A 118 -2.26 -10.39 13.22
N PHE A 119 -2.15 -9.45 14.15
CA PHE A 119 -2.88 -8.18 14.24
C PHE A 119 -4.31 -8.25 14.78
N ALA A 120 -4.94 -9.42 14.86
CA ALA A 120 -6.34 -9.51 15.29
C ALA A 120 -6.61 -8.85 16.64
N ALA A 121 -5.70 -9.00 17.63
CA ALA A 121 -5.84 -8.34 18.92
C ALA A 121 -5.68 -6.81 18.84
N VAL A 122 -4.81 -6.31 17.95
CA VAL A 122 -4.64 -4.87 17.72
C VAL A 122 -5.90 -4.29 17.09
N SER A 123 -6.43 -4.97 16.07
CA SER A 123 -7.66 -4.56 15.40
C SER A 123 -8.86 -4.60 16.35
N ALA A 124 -8.98 -5.66 17.15
CA ALA A 124 -10.03 -5.75 18.19
C ALA A 124 -9.95 -4.59 19.18
N LYS A 125 -8.73 -4.22 19.62
CA LYS A 125 -8.53 -3.07 20.51
C LYS A 125 -8.92 -1.75 19.85
N ALA A 126 -8.56 -1.54 18.61
CA ALA A 126 -8.99 -0.35 17.88
C ALA A 126 -10.52 -0.27 17.75
N HIS A 127 -11.16 -1.39 17.42
CA HIS A 127 -12.61 -1.49 17.30
C HIS A 127 -13.37 -1.23 18.61
N GLU A 128 -12.80 -1.58 19.77
CA GLU A 128 -13.39 -1.22 21.08
C GLU A 128 -13.65 0.29 21.21
N TYR A 129 -12.84 1.10 20.57
CA TYR A 129 -12.95 2.56 20.54
C TYR A 129 -13.59 3.14 19.28
N GLY A 130 -14.05 2.27 18.37
CA GLY A 130 -14.64 2.69 17.09
C GLY A 130 -13.62 3.10 16.01
N ALA A 131 -12.32 2.84 16.26
CA ALA A 131 -11.27 3.06 15.27
C ALA A 131 -11.07 1.81 14.40
N LYS A 132 -10.53 1.99 13.21
CA LYS A 132 -10.15 0.92 12.27
C LYS A 132 -8.63 0.77 12.24
N THR A 133 -8.14 -0.37 11.71
CA THR A 133 -6.70 -0.63 11.61
C THR A 133 -6.22 -0.42 10.17
N LEU A 134 -5.12 0.31 10.04
CA LEU A 134 -4.38 0.54 8.82
C LEU A 134 -3.01 -0.14 8.92
N VAL A 135 -2.63 -0.93 7.91
CA VAL A 135 -1.33 -1.60 7.89
C VAL A 135 -0.58 -1.26 6.61
N TRP A 136 0.70 -0.97 6.79
CA TRP A 136 1.64 -0.65 5.72
C TRP A 136 2.15 -1.89 4.99
N PHE A 137 2.23 -1.79 3.67
CA PHE A 137 2.82 -2.78 2.78
C PHE A 137 3.70 -2.09 1.73
N GLU A 138 4.71 -2.79 1.25
CA GLU A 138 5.52 -2.44 0.08
C GLU A 138 5.77 -3.70 -0.76
N PRO A 139 4.71 -4.34 -1.29
CA PRO A 139 4.79 -5.70 -1.84
C PRO A 139 5.59 -5.79 -3.14
N GLU A 140 5.80 -4.67 -3.80
CA GLU A 140 6.57 -4.57 -5.03
C GLU A 140 8.09 -4.66 -4.81
N VAL A 141 8.56 -4.57 -3.56
CA VAL A 141 10.00 -4.49 -3.28
C VAL A 141 10.45 -5.62 -2.37
N CYS A 142 11.32 -6.48 -2.87
CA CYS A 142 11.88 -7.63 -2.19
C CYS A 142 13.35 -7.37 -1.84
N ARG A 143 13.62 -6.57 -0.80
CA ARG A 143 14.99 -6.18 -0.40
C ARG A 143 15.83 -7.34 0.08
N ILE A 144 15.21 -8.37 0.65
CA ILE A 144 15.92 -9.60 1.07
C ILE A 144 16.36 -10.47 -0.11
N GLY A 145 15.90 -10.16 -1.34
CA GLY A 145 16.22 -10.89 -2.56
C GLY A 145 15.42 -12.19 -2.75
N GLY A 146 15.32 -12.63 -4.00
CA GLY A 146 14.43 -13.71 -4.43
C GLY A 146 14.68 -15.05 -3.72
N ALA A 147 15.94 -15.42 -3.45
CA ALA A 147 16.25 -16.68 -2.77
C ALA A 147 15.68 -16.73 -1.35
N ALA A 148 15.76 -15.62 -0.60
CA ALA A 148 15.20 -15.54 0.75
C ALA A 148 13.67 -15.50 0.72
N VAL A 149 13.06 -14.77 -0.23
CA VAL A 149 11.61 -14.79 -0.42
C VAL A 149 11.12 -16.19 -0.75
N LYS A 150 11.78 -16.89 -1.68
CA LYS A 150 11.46 -18.28 -2.06
C LYS A 150 11.59 -19.26 -0.90
N ALA A 151 12.62 -19.11 -0.07
CA ALA A 151 12.80 -19.94 1.10
C ALA A 151 11.67 -19.77 2.11
N ALA A 152 11.21 -18.54 2.30
CA ALA A 152 10.07 -18.23 3.16
C ALA A 152 8.72 -18.63 2.53
N ASN A 153 8.58 -18.53 1.22
CA ASN A 153 7.37 -18.77 0.45
C ASN A 153 7.66 -19.76 -0.70
N PRO A 154 7.52 -21.08 -0.49
CA PRO A 154 7.86 -22.09 -1.50
C PRO A 154 7.07 -21.97 -2.81
N ASP A 155 5.94 -21.31 -2.81
CA ASP A 155 5.10 -21.01 -3.97
C ASP A 155 5.52 -19.74 -4.74
N PHE A 156 6.45 -18.93 -4.20
CA PHE A 156 7.00 -17.76 -4.88
C PHE A 156 7.91 -18.16 -6.04
N ASP A 157 7.81 -17.49 -7.17
CA ASP A 157 8.74 -17.69 -8.28
C ASP A 157 9.76 -16.54 -8.35
N THR A 158 11.04 -16.88 -8.27
CA THR A 158 12.13 -15.89 -8.33
C THR A 158 12.27 -15.21 -9.68
N GLU A 159 11.74 -15.82 -10.76
CA GLU A 159 11.72 -15.23 -12.10
C GLU A 159 10.77 -14.01 -12.19
N TRP A 160 9.89 -13.85 -11.22
CA TRP A 160 9.06 -12.64 -11.11
C TRP A 160 9.85 -11.41 -10.69
N LEU A 161 11.11 -11.53 -10.28
CA LEU A 161 11.91 -10.40 -9.80
C LEU A 161 12.80 -9.80 -10.90
N LEU A 162 12.58 -8.55 -11.23
CA LEU A 162 13.51 -7.74 -12.01
C LEU A 162 14.69 -7.34 -11.12
N GLY A 163 15.92 -7.67 -11.56
CA GLY A 163 17.13 -7.36 -10.81
C GLY A 163 17.16 -7.92 -9.37
N ASN A 164 16.49 -9.07 -9.14
CA ASN A 164 16.39 -9.72 -7.82
C ASN A 164 15.77 -8.88 -6.70
N THR A 165 15.09 -7.79 -7.03
CA THR A 165 14.55 -6.84 -6.05
C THR A 165 13.15 -6.35 -6.37
N LEU A 166 12.87 -5.95 -7.60
CA LEU A 166 11.58 -5.38 -7.99
C LEU A 166 10.65 -6.48 -8.49
N LEU A 167 9.53 -6.70 -7.79
CA LEU A 167 8.51 -7.65 -8.23
C LEU A 167 7.85 -7.14 -9.51
N ASN A 168 7.89 -7.93 -10.57
CA ASN A 168 7.32 -7.58 -11.85
C ASN A 168 5.80 -7.78 -11.88
N LEU A 169 5.05 -6.76 -11.56
CA LEU A 169 3.59 -6.78 -11.66
C LEU A 169 3.09 -6.87 -13.12
N GLY A 170 3.97 -6.77 -14.12
CA GLY A 170 3.63 -7.12 -15.50
C GLY A 170 3.39 -8.61 -15.74
N GLU A 171 3.70 -9.45 -14.75
CA GLU A 171 3.44 -10.90 -14.77
C GLU A 171 2.15 -11.21 -14.00
N PRO A 172 1.09 -11.69 -14.66
CA PRO A 172 -0.19 -11.96 -14.00
C PRO A 172 -0.10 -12.92 -12.81
N ALA A 173 0.80 -13.91 -12.86
CA ALA A 173 1.02 -14.83 -11.76
C ALA A 173 1.62 -14.15 -10.52
N ALA A 174 2.50 -13.16 -10.71
CA ALA A 174 3.04 -12.34 -9.62
C ALA A 174 1.95 -11.46 -8.99
N VAL A 175 1.09 -10.87 -9.81
CA VAL A 175 -0.08 -10.10 -9.33
C VAL A 175 -0.98 -10.97 -8.47
N GLU A 176 -1.37 -12.15 -8.96
CA GLU A 176 -2.27 -13.05 -8.25
C GLU A 176 -1.66 -13.58 -6.94
N TRP A 177 -0.37 -13.93 -6.94
CA TRP A 177 0.32 -14.34 -5.73
C TRP A 177 0.34 -13.22 -4.68
N THR A 178 0.69 -12.01 -5.09
CA THR A 178 0.75 -10.84 -4.21
C THR A 178 -0.61 -10.48 -3.64
N LEU A 179 -1.63 -10.52 -4.50
CA LEU A 179 -3.01 -10.24 -4.12
C LEU A 179 -3.51 -11.23 -3.06
N ASN A 180 -3.30 -12.53 -3.28
CA ASN A 180 -3.69 -13.55 -2.31
C ASN A 180 -2.93 -13.40 -0.99
N ARG A 181 -1.65 -13.06 -1.03
CA ARG A 181 -0.84 -12.83 0.17
C ARG A 181 -1.34 -11.65 0.98
N VAL A 182 -1.57 -10.50 0.34
CA VAL A 182 -2.07 -9.29 1.01
C VAL A 182 -3.46 -9.52 1.59
N LEU A 183 -4.37 -10.09 0.82
CA LEU A 183 -5.74 -10.33 1.27
C LEU A 183 -5.80 -11.31 2.46
N SER A 184 -4.98 -12.36 2.46
CA SER A 184 -4.89 -13.31 3.59
C SER A 184 -4.46 -12.60 4.88
N ILE A 185 -3.45 -11.72 4.80
CA ILE A 185 -2.98 -10.96 5.97
C ILE A 185 -4.08 -9.99 6.46
N MET A 186 -4.74 -9.32 5.52
CA MET A 186 -5.83 -8.39 5.87
C MET A 186 -7.02 -9.10 6.51
N GLU A 187 -7.36 -10.30 6.05
CA GLU A 187 -8.44 -11.10 6.60
C GLU A 187 -8.08 -11.65 7.98
N GLU A 188 -6.91 -12.28 8.12
CA GLU A 188 -6.46 -12.83 9.41
C GLU A 188 -6.30 -11.76 10.49
N GLY A 189 -5.86 -10.56 10.11
CA GLY A 189 -5.64 -9.43 11.03
C GLY A 189 -6.83 -8.52 11.23
N ASP A 190 -7.95 -8.76 10.56
CA ASP A 190 -9.12 -7.86 10.52
C ASP A 190 -8.73 -6.41 10.19
N ILE A 191 -7.88 -6.26 9.16
CA ILE A 191 -7.31 -4.99 8.72
C ILE A 191 -8.29 -4.29 7.79
N SER A 192 -8.67 -3.06 8.09
CA SER A 192 -9.68 -2.32 7.32
C SER A 192 -9.09 -1.47 6.20
N VAL A 193 -7.86 -0.98 6.36
CA VAL A 193 -7.22 -0.09 5.39
C VAL A 193 -5.89 -0.68 4.93
N TYR A 194 -5.75 -0.83 3.64
CA TYR A 194 -4.51 -1.26 2.99
C TYR A 194 -3.68 -0.03 2.65
N ARG A 195 -2.47 0.10 3.24
CA ARG A 195 -1.54 1.16 2.87
C ARG A 195 -0.42 0.59 2.01
N GLN A 196 -0.26 1.12 0.80
CA GLN A 196 0.86 0.76 -0.06
C GLN A 196 1.87 1.90 -0.17
N ASP A 197 3.11 1.58 0.15
CA ASP A 197 4.26 2.43 -0.09
C ASP A 197 5.11 1.91 -1.27
N TYR A 198 6.03 2.76 -1.75
CA TYR A 198 6.94 2.42 -2.82
C TYR A 198 8.20 3.30 -2.75
N ASN A 199 9.30 2.71 -2.30
CA ASN A 199 10.54 3.44 -1.98
C ASN A 199 11.72 2.93 -2.80
N ILE A 200 11.55 2.84 -4.11
CA ILE A 200 12.58 2.45 -5.07
C ILE A 200 12.39 3.24 -6.36
N ASP A 201 13.47 3.49 -7.10
CA ASP A 201 13.39 3.97 -8.48
C ASP A 201 13.33 2.77 -9.43
N PRO A 202 12.21 2.51 -10.11
CA PRO A 202 12.03 1.35 -10.96
C PRO A 202 12.59 1.51 -12.37
N ALA A 203 12.88 2.73 -12.82
CA ALA A 203 13.18 3.02 -14.22
C ALA A 203 14.33 2.17 -14.77
N GLY A 204 15.40 1.98 -13.97
CA GLY A 204 16.52 1.14 -14.34
C GLY A 204 16.15 -0.34 -14.50
N TYR A 205 15.28 -0.85 -13.64
CA TYR A 205 14.80 -2.25 -13.71
C TYR A 205 13.94 -2.48 -14.96
N TRP A 206 13.03 -1.57 -15.26
CA TRP A 206 12.19 -1.67 -16.44
C TRP A 206 13.01 -1.61 -17.72
N ALA A 207 13.90 -0.60 -17.84
CA ALA A 207 14.72 -0.41 -19.03
C ALA A 207 15.68 -1.60 -19.29
N ALA A 208 16.20 -2.24 -18.24
CA ALA A 208 17.07 -3.40 -18.37
C ALA A 208 16.34 -4.66 -18.87
N ASN A 209 15.02 -4.71 -18.69
CA ASN A 209 14.19 -5.85 -19.09
C ASN A 209 13.40 -5.62 -20.38
N ASP A 210 13.51 -4.45 -20.99
CA ASP A 210 12.92 -4.19 -22.30
C ASP A 210 13.69 -4.89 -23.42
N SER A 211 12.96 -5.51 -24.33
CA SER A 211 13.56 -5.96 -25.57
C SER A 211 13.96 -4.77 -26.47
N SER A 212 14.91 -5.00 -27.37
CA SER A 212 15.47 -3.93 -28.21
C SER A 212 14.45 -3.20 -29.09
N ASN A 213 13.38 -3.89 -29.46
CA ASN A 213 12.31 -3.40 -30.33
C ASN A 213 11.01 -3.02 -29.59
N GLN A 214 10.99 -3.11 -28.25
CA GLN A 214 9.80 -2.85 -27.42
C GLN A 214 10.16 -2.00 -26.20
N LYS A 215 10.81 -0.88 -26.42
CA LYS A 215 11.19 0.04 -25.34
C LYS A 215 9.98 0.62 -24.62
N GLY A 216 10.00 0.60 -23.27
CA GLY A 216 8.93 1.07 -22.40
C GLY A 216 7.80 0.05 -22.19
N MET A 217 7.86 -1.13 -22.80
CA MET A 217 6.81 -2.13 -22.64
C MET A 217 6.83 -2.82 -21.29
N THR A 218 8.00 -2.97 -20.68
CA THR A 218 8.11 -3.50 -19.31
C THR A 218 7.42 -2.58 -18.31
N GLU A 219 7.68 -1.28 -18.39
CA GLU A 219 6.97 -0.26 -17.60
C GLU A 219 5.46 -0.30 -17.84
N ASN A 220 5.03 -0.32 -19.10
CA ASN A 220 3.62 -0.31 -19.45
C ASN A 220 2.86 -1.52 -18.87
N ARG A 221 3.42 -2.73 -18.99
CA ARG A 221 2.85 -3.95 -18.41
C ARG A 221 2.85 -3.89 -16.88
N TYR A 222 3.96 -3.41 -16.30
CA TYR A 222 4.09 -3.25 -14.85
C TYR A 222 3.03 -2.33 -14.27
N VAL A 223 2.85 -1.13 -14.87
CA VAL A 223 1.84 -0.17 -14.41
C VAL A 223 0.42 -0.72 -14.59
N SER A 224 0.16 -1.43 -15.69
CA SER A 224 -1.14 -2.10 -15.87
C SER A 224 -1.40 -3.13 -14.77
N GLY A 225 -0.45 -4.01 -14.50
CA GLY A 225 -0.59 -5.02 -13.43
C GLY A 225 -0.64 -4.42 -12.02
N TYR A 226 0.03 -3.29 -11.79
CA TYR A 226 -0.11 -2.53 -10.54
C TYR A 226 -1.55 -2.04 -10.32
N LEU A 227 -2.20 -1.54 -11.36
CA LEU A 227 -3.59 -1.12 -11.28
C LEU A 227 -4.54 -2.32 -11.13
N ASP A 228 -4.27 -3.42 -11.85
CA ASP A 228 -5.02 -4.68 -11.73
C ASP A 228 -4.91 -5.25 -10.30
N PHE A 229 -3.75 -5.13 -9.66
CA PHE A 229 -3.54 -5.53 -8.28
C PHE A 229 -4.45 -4.75 -7.32
N TRP A 230 -4.53 -3.42 -7.47
CA TRP A 230 -5.40 -2.60 -6.64
C TRP A 230 -6.89 -2.85 -6.93
N ASP A 231 -7.25 -2.99 -8.19
CA ASP A 231 -8.61 -3.36 -8.58
C ASP A 231 -8.99 -4.71 -7.97
N GLY A 232 -8.07 -5.68 -7.97
CA GLY A 232 -8.27 -6.99 -7.34
C GLY A 232 -8.49 -6.91 -5.82
N ILE A 233 -7.81 -6.00 -5.11
CA ILE A 233 -8.10 -5.77 -3.67
C ILE A 233 -9.52 -5.25 -3.50
N LEU A 234 -9.92 -4.24 -4.26
CA LEU A 234 -11.23 -3.60 -4.14
C LEU A 234 -12.37 -4.55 -4.55
N GLU A 235 -12.16 -5.38 -5.55
CA GLU A 235 -13.14 -6.37 -6.03
C GLU A 235 -13.34 -7.53 -5.04
N ARG A 236 -12.23 -8.08 -4.51
CA ARG A 236 -12.28 -9.26 -3.62
C ARG A 236 -12.60 -8.89 -2.17
N ARG A 237 -12.38 -7.64 -1.78
CA ARG A 237 -12.70 -7.13 -0.46
C ARG A 237 -13.40 -5.75 -0.55
N PRO A 238 -14.67 -5.73 -0.96
CA PRO A 238 -15.46 -4.50 -1.04
C PRO A 238 -15.48 -3.75 0.30
N GLY A 239 -15.43 -2.42 0.26
CA GLY A 239 -15.35 -1.58 1.46
C GLY A 239 -13.92 -1.32 1.96
N THR A 240 -12.89 -1.96 1.38
CA THR A 240 -11.50 -1.64 1.68
C THR A 240 -11.16 -0.23 1.18
N LEU A 241 -10.50 0.55 2.01
CA LEU A 241 -9.85 1.78 1.60
C LEU A 241 -8.37 1.50 1.31
N ILE A 242 -7.87 2.01 0.18
CA ILE A 242 -6.44 2.00 -0.14
C ILE A 242 -5.87 3.37 0.22
N ASP A 243 -4.87 3.39 1.10
CA ASP A 243 -4.07 4.58 1.42
C ASP A 243 -2.77 4.53 0.60
N SER A 244 -2.62 5.48 -0.33
CA SER A 244 -1.50 5.50 -1.26
C SER A 244 -0.32 6.30 -0.75
N CYS A 245 0.86 5.68 -0.85
CA CYS A 245 2.15 6.32 -0.66
C CYS A 245 3.12 5.85 -1.77
N ALA A 246 4.06 6.67 -2.10
CA ALA A 246 5.24 6.33 -2.90
C ALA A 246 6.30 7.37 -2.57
N SER A 247 7.08 7.12 -1.52
CA SER A 247 7.98 8.13 -0.92
C SER A 247 7.26 9.49 -0.75
N GLY A 248 6.04 9.46 -0.23
CA GLY A 248 5.10 10.58 -0.21
C GLY A 248 4.11 10.52 -1.39
N GLY A 249 4.16 11.48 -2.31
CA GLY A 249 3.17 11.64 -3.38
C GLY A 249 3.60 11.20 -4.78
N GLY A 250 4.64 10.37 -4.90
CA GLY A 250 5.25 10.05 -6.20
C GLY A 250 4.33 9.37 -7.23
N ARG A 251 3.25 8.73 -6.76
CA ARG A 251 2.24 8.06 -7.62
C ARG A 251 0.84 8.69 -7.53
N ASN A 252 0.72 9.93 -7.11
CA ASN A 252 -0.59 10.58 -7.00
C ASN A 252 -1.05 11.14 -8.36
N ASP A 253 -1.30 10.25 -9.29
CA ASP A 253 -1.98 10.53 -10.56
C ASP A 253 -3.48 10.18 -10.47
N LEU A 254 -4.22 10.50 -11.52
CA LEU A 254 -5.67 10.28 -11.54
C LEU A 254 -6.05 8.80 -11.44
N GLU A 255 -5.26 7.90 -12.01
CA GLU A 255 -5.54 6.46 -11.98
C GLU A 255 -5.41 5.88 -10.57
N THR A 256 -4.34 6.25 -9.86
CA THR A 256 -4.15 5.82 -8.48
C THR A 256 -5.18 6.46 -7.56
N MET A 257 -5.44 7.76 -7.71
CA MET A 257 -6.37 8.51 -6.87
C MET A 257 -7.86 8.15 -7.10
N LYS A 258 -8.18 7.47 -8.20
CA LYS A 258 -9.53 6.85 -8.38
C LYS A 258 -9.74 5.61 -7.54
N ARG A 259 -8.66 4.96 -7.09
CA ARG A 259 -8.65 3.71 -6.33
C ARG A 259 -8.25 3.92 -4.89
N SER A 260 -7.61 5.04 -4.58
CA SER A 260 -6.98 5.29 -3.29
C SER A 260 -7.07 6.74 -2.85
N VAL A 261 -6.75 6.97 -1.61
CA VAL A 261 -6.53 8.32 -1.07
C VAL A 261 -5.22 8.35 -0.30
N PRO A 262 -4.46 9.44 -0.34
CA PRO A 262 -3.30 9.62 0.51
C PRO A 262 -3.75 10.18 1.88
N LEU A 263 -3.87 9.32 2.88
CA LEU A 263 -4.29 9.74 4.23
C LEU A 263 -3.21 10.50 4.99
N HIS A 264 -1.94 10.21 4.69
CA HIS A 264 -0.80 10.86 5.33
C HIS A 264 0.01 11.68 4.31
N ARG A 265 0.20 12.97 4.61
CA ARG A 265 1.01 13.93 3.86
C ARG A 265 1.82 14.79 4.82
#